data_f3a452046274d3790416d70e0a2b29b2
#
_entry.id   f3a452046274d3790416d70e0a2b29b2
#
_cell.length_a   1.000
_cell.length_b   1.000
_cell.length_c   1.000
_cell.angle_alpha   90.00
_cell.angle_beta   90.00
_cell.angle_gamma   90.00
#
_symmetry.space_group_name_H-M   'P 1'
#
loop_
_entity.id
_entity.type
_entity.pdbx_description
1 polymer ?
#
loop_
_entity_poly.entity_id
_entity_poly.type
_entity_poly.pdbx_seq_one_letter_code
_entity_poly.pdbx_strand_id
1 'polypeptide(L)'
;MKKRILGFLSLPLFFLVGCTNKDVAVSGTITIKEVEIEDVSSLEVYNINLKSGFSSFGAKIVCLNDDSKKKRAVITASSDLIEKVSIKESGATLKISASSHERYLTDSCEIYLYNCVFNSINLASATQMIANDGTLREDKLDIDLKGASSLEINKLALNEIDVELSGASSFKASKIELNDASFDLSGASNVKIESLIADDIELSLAGASSFKASGSVDKIEVDASGASKVDMINVSSSKVSGHLSGASSGYFSFRGSLKLDLSGASTLYYLGDSSSLDVSTSGGSSVKKYN
;
A
#
# COMPACT_ATOMS: atom_id res chain seq x y z
N MET A 1 -23.78 -35.22 -47.42
CA MET A 1 -23.10 -35.48 -46.17
C MET A 1 -22.04 -34.38 -45.95
N LYS A 2 -22.33 -33.37 -45.09
CA LYS A 2 -21.39 -32.32 -44.78
C LYS A 2 -20.65 -32.65 -43.49
N LYS A 3 -19.36 -32.92 -43.55
CA LYS A 3 -18.51 -33.10 -42.37
C LYS A 3 -18.23 -31.73 -41.74
N ARG A 4 -18.66 -31.53 -40.48
CA ARG A 4 -18.26 -30.40 -39.65
C ARG A 4 -16.89 -30.72 -39.05
N ILE A 5 -15.90 -29.88 -39.33
CA ILE A 5 -14.59 -29.90 -38.67
C ILE A 5 -14.75 -29.06 -37.40
N LEU A 6 -14.67 -29.66 -36.21
CA LEU A 6 -14.54 -29.00 -34.95
C LEU A 6 -13.11 -28.49 -34.80
N GLY A 7 -12.89 -27.18 -34.91
CA GLY A 7 -11.62 -26.57 -34.61
C GLY A 7 -11.38 -26.60 -33.08
N PHE A 8 -10.37 -27.33 -32.65
CA PHE A 8 -9.83 -27.22 -31.30
C PHE A 8 -9.12 -25.89 -31.15
N LEU A 9 -9.70 -24.99 -30.35
CA LEU A 9 -9.02 -23.79 -29.89
C LEU A 9 -8.00 -24.22 -28.82
N SER A 10 -6.73 -24.31 -29.19
CA SER A 10 -5.65 -24.49 -28.21
C SER A 10 -5.46 -23.15 -27.47
N LEU A 11 -5.94 -23.06 -26.25
CA LEU A 11 -5.49 -22.01 -25.32
C LEU A 11 -3.99 -22.20 -25.07
N PRO A 12 -3.18 -21.12 -25.19
CA PRO A 12 -1.80 -21.20 -24.77
C PRO A 12 -1.78 -21.39 -23.25
N LEU A 13 -1.24 -22.53 -22.81
CA LEU A 13 -0.94 -22.79 -21.41
C LEU A 13 0.22 -21.85 -21.04
N PHE A 14 -0.11 -20.71 -20.41
CA PHE A 14 0.90 -19.90 -19.77
C PHE A 14 1.52 -20.73 -18.64
N PHE A 15 2.70 -21.27 -18.90
CA PHE A 15 3.57 -21.72 -17.83
C PHE A 15 3.95 -20.50 -17.01
N LEU A 16 3.26 -20.30 -15.89
CA LEU A 16 3.78 -19.52 -14.77
C LEU A 16 5.08 -20.22 -14.36
N VAL A 17 6.21 -19.68 -14.81
CA VAL A 17 7.51 -19.98 -14.21
C VAL A 17 7.46 -19.35 -12.82
N GLY A 18 6.85 -20.07 -11.89
CA GLY A 18 6.91 -19.71 -10.48
C GLY A 18 8.36 -19.79 -10.05
N CYS A 19 8.92 -18.70 -9.54
CA CYS A 19 10.14 -18.76 -8.74
C CYS A 19 9.87 -19.76 -7.61
N THR A 20 10.39 -20.97 -7.72
CA THR A 20 10.28 -21.99 -6.67
C THR A 20 11.30 -21.64 -5.61
N ASN A 21 10.88 -20.87 -4.59
CA ASN A 21 11.70 -20.68 -3.41
C ASN A 21 11.92 -22.04 -2.73
N LYS A 22 13.16 -22.31 -2.35
CA LYS A 22 13.51 -23.50 -1.58
C LYS A 22 12.98 -23.37 -0.17
N ASP A 23 12.14 -24.32 0.27
CA ASP A 23 11.71 -24.39 1.67
C ASP A 23 12.89 -24.82 2.54
N VAL A 24 13.22 -24.01 3.54
CA VAL A 24 14.32 -24.21 4.49
C VAL A 24 13.72 -24.38 5.89
N ALA A 25 13.89 -25.55 6.47
CA ALA A 25 13.55 -25.75 7.86
C ALA A 25 14.46 -24.89 8.74
N VAL A 26 13.86 -24.13 9.63
CA VAL A 26 14.56 -23.42 10.70
C VAL A 26 14.08 -23.95 12.03
N SER A 27 15.02 -24.15 12.93
CA SER A 27 14.83 -24.76 14.24
C SER A 27 15.50 -23.91 15.31
N GLY A 28 15.63 -24.45 16.49
CA GLY A 28 16.26 -23.77 17.61
C GLY A 28 15.23 -23.09 18.53
N THR A 29 15.74 -22.58 19.62
CA THR A 29 14.95 -21.84 20.59
C THR A 29 14.66 -20.43 20.07
N ILE A 30 13.53 -19.86 20.50
CA ILE A 30 13.28 -18.44 20.28
C ILE A 30 14.33 -17.65 21.03
N THR A 31 15.04 -16.81 20.30
CA THR A 31 16.10 -15.95 20.78
C THR A 31 15.87 -14.51 20.40
N ILE A 32 16.54 -13.62 21.10
CA ILE A 32 16.51 -12.19 20.86
C ILE A 32 17.93 -11.75 20.49
N LYS A 33 18.03 -10.98 19.39
CA LYS A 33 19.28 -10.34 18.98
C LYS A 33 19.05 -8.84 18.88
N GLU A 34 19.89 -8.07 19.53
CA GLU A 34 19.91 -6.62 19.44
C GLU A 34 21.04 -6.15 18.54
N VAL A 35 20.77 -5.17 17.70
CA VAL A 35 21.73 -4.52 16.81
C VAL A 35 21.58 -3.01 17.01
N GLU A 36 22.65 -2.35 17.41
CA GLU A 36 22.70 -0.87 17.45
C GLU A 36 22.59 -0.31 16.05
N ILE A 37 21.88 0.81 15.89
CA ILE A 37 21.64 1.49 14.63
C ILE A 37 22.12 2.94 14.76
N GLU A 38 22.81 3.41 13.73
CA GLU A 38 23.23 4.80 13.61
C GLU A 38 22.11 5.71 13.06
N ASP A 39 22.45 6.83 12.45
CA ASP A 39 21.50 7.77 11.87
C ASP A 39 21.01 7.29 10.50
N VAL A 40 19.86 6.65 10.50
CA VAL A 40 19.15 6.23 9.31
C VAL A 40 17.86 7.03 9.12
N SER A 41 17.51 7.30 7.87
CA SER A 41 16.25 7.98 7.49
C SER A 41 15.40 7.17 6.52
N SER A 42 15.95 6.08 5.97
CA SER A 42 15.24 5.19 5.04
C SER A 42 15.23 3.76 5.56
N LEU A 43 14.13 3.05 5.34
CA LEU A 43 13.97 1.65 5.67
C LEU A 43 13.68 0.84 4.40
N GLU A 44 14.47 -0.19 4.15
CA GLU A 44 14.21 -1.19 3.09
C GLU A 44 14.08 -2.58 3.71
N VAL A 45 12.96 -3.26 3.47
CA VAL A 45 12.71 -4.63 3.93
C VAL A 45 12.29 -5.51 2.78
N TYR A 46 13.05 -6.58 2.53
CA TYR A 46 12.80 -7.46 1.40
C TYR A 46 13.28 -8.89 1.63
N ASN A 47 12.72 -9.84 0.87
CA ASN A 47 13.13 -11.24 0.83
C ASN A 47 13.02 -12.02 2.15
N ILE A 48 12.29 -11.53 3.14
CA ILE A 48 11.98 -12.31 4.35
C ILE A 48 10.72 -13.10 4.06
N ASN A 49 10.88 -14.27 3.45
CA ASN A 49 9.79 -15.14 3.05
C ASN A 49 9.62 -16.24 4.10
N LEU A 50 8.51 -16.22 4.82
CA LEU A 50 8.18 -17.13 5.90
C LEU A 50 7.00 -18.02 5.52
N LYS A 51 6.90 -19.21 6.12
CA LYS A 51 5.81 -20.14 5.88
C LYS A 51 5.47 -20.92 7.15
N SER A 52 4.20 -20.96 7.51
CA SER A 52 3.66 -21.85 8.52
C SER A 52 2.48 -22.60 7.93
N GLY A 53 2.58 -23.93 7.88
CA GLY A 53 1.59 -24.78 7.23
C GLY A 53 1.41 -24.40 5.75
N PHE A 54 0.19 -23.99 5.38
CA PHE A 54 -0.16 -23.54 4.02
C PHE A 54 -0.04 -22.02 3.84
N SER A 55 0.19 -21.25 4.90
CA SER A 55 0.27 -19.78 4.85
C SER A 55 1.69 -19.30 4.62
N SER A 56 1.85 -18.34 3.71
CA SER A 56 3.10 -17.62 3.50
C SER A 56 2.94 -16.18 3.99
N PHE A 57 3.97 -15.64 4.66
CA PHE A 57 3.96 -14.28 5.22
C PHE A 57 5.39 -13.72 5.25
N GLY A 58 5.54 -12.47 5.62
CA GLY A 58 6.83 -11.81 5.81
C GLY A 58 7.11 -11.53 7.28
N ALA A 59 8.16 -10.77 7.55
CA ALA A 59 8.45 -10.30 8.89
C ALA A 59 7.40 -9.29 9.36
N LYS A 60 7.14 -9.27 10.67
CA LYS A 60 6.41 -8.20 11.32
C LYS A 60 7.39 -7.19 11.89
N ILE A 61 7.25 -5.94 11.49
CA ILE A 61 8.08 -4.83 11.94
C ILE A 61 7.24 -3.88 12.77
N VAL A 62 7.78 -3.46 13.90
CA VAL A 62 7.14 -2.47 14.77
C VAL A 62 8.14 -1.36 15.05
N CYS A 63 7.81 -0.13 14.62
CA CYS A 63 8.59 1.06 14.95
C CYS A 63 7.99 1.72 16.19
N LEU A 64 8.82 2.01 17.17
CA LEU A 64 8.40 2.61 18.44
C LEU A 64 9.52 3.44 19.07
N ASN A 65 9.13 4.31 19.97
CA ASN A 65 10.06 5.09 20.78
C ASN A 65 10.07 4.57 22.22
N ASP A 66 11.21 4.64 22.86
CA ASP A 66 11.38 4.36 24.28
C ASP A 66 12.24 5.42 25.00
N ASP A 67 12.28 5.34 26.32
CA ASP A 67 13.01 6.30 27.13
C ASP A 67 14.54 6.24 26.98
N SER A 68 15.07 5.15 26.44
CA SER A 68 16.52 4.95 26.27
C SER A 68 17.13 5.90 25.25
N LYS A 69 16.30 6.38 24.31
CA LYS A 69 16.70 7.19 23.13
C LYS A 69 17.78 6.54 22.26
N LYS A 70 18.14 5.29 22.52
CA LYS A 70 19.09 4.55 21.69
C LYS A 70 18.40 3.98 20.47
N LYS A 71 18.97 4.22 19.29
CA LYS A 71 18.52 3.61 18.05
C LYS A 71 18.98 2.17 17.97
N ARG A 72 18.07 1.25 17.81
CA ARG A 72 18.39 -0.17 17.73
C ARG A 72 17.30 -0.98 17.06
N ALA A 73 17.70 -2.10 16.46
CA ALA A 73 16.80 -3.16 16.03
C ALA A 73 16.87 -4.33 17.00
N VAL A 74 15.73 -4.83 17.41
CA VAL A 74 15.59 -6.03 18.23
C VAL A 74 14.82 -7.06 17.43
N ILE A 75 15.49 -8.16 17.02
CA ILE A 75 14.87 -9.25 16.29
C ILE A 75 14.55 -10.40 17.24
N THR A 76 13.34 -10.91 17.16
CA THR A 76 12.84 -12.08 17.90
C THR A 76 12.40 -13.15 16.89
N ALA A 77 13.11 -14.25 16.86
CA ALA A 77 12.84 -15.38 15.98
C ALA A 77 13.56 -16.65 16.50
N SER A 78 13.43 -17.78 15.79
CA SER A 78 14.28 -18.94 16.07
C SER A 78 15.76 -18.61 15.83
N SER A 79 16.66 -19.22 16.58
CA SER A 79 18.11 -18.98 16.48
C SER A 79 18.64 -19.14 15.05
N ASP A 80 18.16 -20.17 14.34
CA ASP A 80 18.58 -20.45 12.98
C ASP A 80 18.11 -19.38 11.99
N LEU A 81 16.92 -18.82 12.19
CA LEU A 81 16.40 -17.74 11.36
C LEU A 81 17.15 -16.41 11.60
N ILE A 82 17.46 -16.10 12.86
CA ILE A 82 18.23 -14.89 13.21
C ILE A 82 19.57 -14.82 12.47
N GLU A 83 20.23 -15.95 12.26
CA GLU A 83 21.48 -16.03 11.49
C GLU A 83 21.28 -15.79 9.98
N LYS A 84 20.09 -16.05 9.47
CA LYS A 84 19.74 -15.86 8.05
C LYS A 84 19.25 -14.44 7.74
N VAL A 85 18.75 -13.72 8.74
CA VAL A 85 18.30 -12.34 8.58
C VAL A 85 19.46 -11.37 8.74
N SER A 86 19.72 -10.61 7.69
CA SER A 86 20.72 -9.55 7.66
C SER A 86 20.08 -8.22 8.02
N ILE A 87 20.63 -7.51 9.00
CA ILE A 87 20.32 -6.12 9.33
C ILE A 87 21.59 -5.33 9.09
N LYS A 88 21.58 -4.41 8.13
CA LYS A 88 22.75 -3.64 7.70
C LYS A 88 22.38 -2.20 7.38
N GLU A 89 23.26 -1.30 7.70
CA GLU A 89 23.21 0.09 7.26
C GLU A 89 24.01 0.28 5.97
N SER A 90 23.47 1.07 5.08
CA SER A 90 24.08 1.45 3.81
C SER A 90 23.81 2.93 3.56
N GLY A 91 24.71 3.80 3.94
CA GLY A 91 24.46 5.24 4.04
C GLY A 91 23.31 5.51 5.03
N ALA A 92 22.36 6.31 4.65
CA ALA A 92 21.20 6.64 5.48
C ALA A 92 20.09 5.56 5.46
N THR A 93 20.32 4.38 4.86
CA THR A 93 19.31 3.33 4.69
C THR A 93 19.59 2.14 5.60
N LEU A 94 18.60 1.77 6.41
CA LEU A 94 18.56 0.50 7.13
C LEU A 94 17.97 -0.59 6.23
N LYS A 95 18.78 -1.59 5.88
CA LYS A 95 18.37 -2.73 5.03
C LYS A 95 18.18 -3.97 5.88
N ILE A 96 16.98 -4.53 5.85
CA ILE A 96 16.62 -5.77 6.54
C ILE A 96 16.20 -6.79 5.49
N SER A 97 16.92 -7.91 5.39
CA SER A 97 16.68 -8.87 4.33
C SER A 97 17.13 -10.28 4.67
N ALA A 98 16.66 -11.24 3.89
CA ALA A 98 17.14 -12.62 3.88
C ALA A 98 17.45 -13.07 2.44
N SER A 99 17.71 -14.37 2.21
CA SER A 99 17.95 -14.90 0.87
C SER A 99 16.69 -14.85 0.00
N SER A 100 16.83 -14.32 -1.21
CA SER A 100 15.72 -14.21 -2.17
C SER A 100 15.21 -15.56 -2.71
N HIS A 101 15.97 -16.63 -2.57
CA HIS A 101 15.68 -17.95 -3.10
C HIS A 101 15.21 -18.95 -2.02
N GLU A 102 15.09 -18.48 -0.78
CA GLU A 102 14.71 -19.31 0.36
C GLU A 102 13.38 -18.84 0.95
N ARG A 103 12.63 -19.78 1.49
CA ARG A 103 11.43 -19.56 2.27
C ARG A 103 11.57 -20.36 3.56
N TYR A 104 11.54 -19.68 4.69
CA TYR A 104 11.84 -20.26 5.99
C TYR A 104 10.59 -20.81 6.64
N LEU A 105 10.64 -22.07 7.07
CA LEU A 105 9.55 -22.75 7.76
C LEU A 105 9.58 -22.35 9.25
N THR A 106 8.77 -21.38 9.61
CA THR A 106 8.68 -20.82 10.97
C THR A 106 7.31 -20.19 11.20
N ASP A 107 6.97 -19.98 12.47
CA ASP A 107 5.70 -19.36 12.84
C ASP A 107 5.80 -17.83 13.03
N SER A 108 6.99 -17.28 13.23
CA SER A 108 7.17 -15.84 13.46
C SER A 108 8.58 -15.34 13.17
N CYS A 109 8.64 -14.06 12.79
CA CYS A 109 9.82 -13.22 12.81
C CYS A 109 9.35 -11.80 13.13
N GLU A 110 9.66 -11.31 14.32
CA GLU A 110 9.30 -9.96 14.74
C GLU A 110 10.57 -9.10 14.88
N ILE A 111 10.51 -7.88 14.36
CA ILE A 111 11.61 -6.92 14.40
C ILE A 111 11.06 -5.61 14.97
N TYR A 112 11.63 -5.20 16.08
CA TYR A 112 11.30 -3.93 16.74
C TYR A 112 12.39 -2.91 16.43
N LEU A 113 12.03 -1.78 15.84
CA LEU A 113 12.92 -0.66 15.54
C LEU A 113 12.66 0.46 16.54
N TYR A 114 13.61 0.67 17.43
CA TYR A 114 13.48 1.65 18.50
C TYR A 114 14.14 2.98 18.15
N ASN A 115 13.43 4.08 18.38
CA ASN A 115 13.91 5.45 18.25
C ASN A 115 14.44 5.80 16.85
N CYS A 116 14.08 5.03 15.83
CA CYS A 116 14.36 5.33 14.44
C CYS A 116 13.24 6.19 13.86
N VAL A 117 13.59 7.20 13.07
CA VAL A 117 12.62 8.08 12.41
C VAL A 117 12.88 8.04 10.91
N PHE A 118 11.88 7.59 10.15
CA PHE A 118 12.00 7.38 8.71
C PHE A 118 11.26 8.45 7.92
N ASN A 119 11.82 8.84 6.77
CA ASN A 119 11.18 9.62 5.73
C ASN A 119 11.00 8.83 4.43
N SER A 120 11.52 7.59 4.37
CA SER A 120 11.31 6.68 3.25
C SER A 120 11.15 5.25 3.78
N ILE A 121 10.11 4.58 3.32
CA ILE A 121 9.76 3.21 3.69
C ILE A 121 9.55 2.39 2.44
N ASN A 122 10.34 1.34 2.24
CA ASN A 122 10.22 0.41 1.14
C ASN A 122 10.04 -1.02 1.68
N LEU A 123 8.85 -1.58 1.53
CA LEU A 123 8.51 -2.91 2.02
C LEU A 123 8.14 -3.85 0.88
N ALA A 124 8.70 -5.06 0.90
CA ALA A 124 8.38 -6.11 -0.04
C ALA A 124 8.15 -7.47 0.65
N SER A 125 7.77 -8.49 -0.13
CA SER A 125 7.71 -9.89 0.33
C SER A 125 6.74 -10.15 1.49
N ALA A 126 5.55 -9.61 1.44
CA ALA A 126 4.51 -9.78 2.46
C ALA A 126 4.88 -9.24 3.87
N THR A 127 5.83 -8.32 3.96
CA THR A 127 6.23 -7.65 5.20
C THR A 127 5.05 -6.84 5.78
N GLN A 128 4.85 -6.95 7.08
CA GLN A 128 3.87 -6.16 7.82
C GLN A 128 4.60 -5.15 8.71
N MET A 129 4.26 -3.88 8.61
CA MET A 129 4.85 -2.83 9.44
C MET A 129 3.78 -2.03 10.17
N ILE A 130 4.04 -1.76 11.44
CA ILE A 130 3.28 -0.82 12.27
C ILE A 130 4.23 0.30 12.66
N ALA A 131 3.90 1.51 12.28
CA ALA A 131 4.65 2.71 12.66
C ALA A 131 3.87 3.50 13.71
N ASN A 132 4.41 3.55 14.91
CA ASN A 132 3.83 4.33 16.00
C ASN A 132 4.17 5.82 15.87
N ASP A 133 3.45 6.64 16.61
CA ASP A 133 3.59 8.10 16.58
C ASP A 133 5.04 8.53 16.85
N GLY A 134 5.53 9.50 16.08
CA GLY A 134 6.90 10.02 16.18
C GLY A 134 8.01 9.14 15.56
N THR A 135 7.67 8.07 14.87
CA THR A 135 8.64 7.22 14.16
C THR A 135 8.75 7.54 12.66
N LEU A 136 7.98 8.50 12.17
CA LEU A 136 7.99 9.01 10.80
C LEU A 136 8.28 10.52 10.79
N ARG A 137 8.93 11.00 9.72
CA ARG A 137 9.23 12.42 9.54
C ARG A 137 7.94 13.20 9.23
N GLU A 138 7.92 14.45 9.70
CA GLU A 138 6.77 15.36 9.58
C GLU A 138 6.89 16.32 8.36
N ASP A 139 7.93 16.22 7.53
CA ASP A 139 8.09 17.07 6.34
C ASP A 139 7.60 16.35 5.09
N LYS A 140 8.37 15.36 4.63
CA LYS A 140 8.01 14.50 3.49
C LYS A 140 8.20 13.04 3.85
N LEU A 141 7.26 12.19 3.40
CA LEU A 141 7.30 10.75 3.57
C LEU A 141 7.05 10.03 2.24
N ASP A 142 8.01 9.22 1.82
CA ASP A 142 7.90 8.36 0.65
C ASP A 142 7.63 6.92 1.09
N ILE A 143 6.58 6.30 0.56
CA ILE A 143 6.15 4.92 0.89
C ILE A 143 6.05 4.09 -0.38
N ASP A 144 6.80 3.00 -0.46
CA ASP A 144 6.74 2.03 -1.56
C ASP A 144 6.45 0.63 -1.00
N LEU A 145 5.25 0.11 -1.27
CA LEU A 145 4.81 -1.21 -0.81
C LEU A 145 4.60 -2.16 -1.99
N LYS A 146 5.34 -3.27 -1.99
CA LYS A 146 5.32 -4.27 -3.06
C LYS A 146 4.94 -5.66 -2.57
N GLY A 147 4.44 -6.48 -3.47
CA GLY A 147 4.06 -7.86 -3.19
C GLY A 147 2.75 -7.95 -2.43
N ALA A 148 2.79 -8.36 -1.18
CA ALA A 148 1.62 -8.42 -0.28
C ALA A 148 1.92 -7.70 1.05
N SER A 149 2.76 -6.67 1.00
CA SER A 149 3.19 -5.94 2.20
C SER A 149 2.11 -4.99 2.72
N SER A 150 2.20 -4.66 3.99
CA SER A 150 1.27 -3.74 4.63
C SER A 150 1.96 -2.77 5.57
N LEU A 151 1.48 -1.54 5.58
CA LEU A 151 1.88 -0.51 6.52
C LEU A 151 0.65 0.04 7.24
N GLU A 152 0.72 0.10 8.55
CA GLU A 152 -0.29 0.71 9.40
C GLU A 152 0.32 1.86 10.22
N ILE A 153 -0.32 3.03 10.15
CA ILE A 153 0.09 4.25 10.86
C ILE A 153 -1.09 4.72 11.71
N ASN A 154 -0.83 5.10 12.95
CA ASN A 154 -1.89 5.65 13.79
C ASN A 154 -2.20 7.10 13.40
N LYS A 155 -1.24 8.01 13.59
CA LYS A 155 -1.37 9.43 13.25
C LYS A 155 -0.15 9.94 12.52
N LEU A 156 -0.38 10.81 11.56
CA LEU A 156 0.65 11.46 10.79
C LEU A 156 0.24 12.90 10.48
N ALA A 157 1.13 13.84 10.75
CA ALA A 157 1.01 15.24 10.34
C ALA A 157 2.30 15.62 9.62
N LEU A 158 2.21 16.07 8.36
CA LEU A 158 3.37 16.36 7.52
C LEU A 158 2.98 17.31 6.38
N ASN A 159 3.96 17.75 5.58
CA ASN A 159 3.68 18.59 4.43
C ASN A 159 3.27 17.76 3.22
N GLU A 160 4.01 16.68 2.91
CA GLU A 160 3.84 15.91 1.68
C GLU A 160 3.97 14.40 1.93
N ILE A 161 3.13 13.62 1.26
CA ILE A 161 3.24 12.15 1.23
C ILE A 161 3.14 11.63 -0.20
N ASP A 162 4.09 10.76 -0.57
CA ASP A 162 4.04 9.98 -1.81
C ASP A 162 3.89 8.51 -1.47
N VAL A 163 2.85 7.85 -2.00
CA VAL A 163 2.51 6.46 -1.69
C VAL A 163 2.36 5.65 -2.97
N GLU A 164 3.28 4.71 -3.21
CA GLU A 164 3.21 3.76 -4.30
C GLU A 164 2.88 2.36 -3.77
N LEU A 165 1.79 1.77 -4.24
CA LEU A 165 1.36 0.43 -3.89
C LEU A 165 1.24 -0.46 -5.12
N SER A 166 1.88 -1.64 -5.07
CA SER A 166 1.77 -2.62 -6.14
C SER A 166 1.55 -4.05 -5.62
N GLY A 167 1.04 -4.92 -6.49
CA GLY A 167 0.71 -6.30 -6.11
C GLY A 167 -0.61 -6.37 -5.33
N ALA A 168 -0.57 -6.85 -4.10
CA ALA A 168 -1.69 -6.93 -3.17
C ALA A 168 -1.39 -6.18 -1.86
N SER A 169 -0.73 -5.04 -1.97
CA SER A 169 -0.26 -4.26 -0.82
C SER A 169 -1.39 -3.47 -0.14
N SER A 170 -1.18 -3.11 1.10
CA SER A 170 -2.18 -2.37 1.89
C SER A 170 -1.55 -1.25 2.72
N PHE A 171 -2.12 -0.05 2.63
CA PHE A 171 -1.78 1.07 3.49
C PHE A 171 -3.01 1.48 4.33
N LYS A 172 -2.82 1.61 5.63
CA LYS A 172 -3.87 2.03 6.56
C LYS A 172 -3.38 3.13 7.45
N ALA A 173 -4.24 4.15 7.67
CA ALA A 173 -3.98 5.18 8.65
C ALA A 173 -5.27 5.56 9.40
N SER A 174 -5.15 5.83 10.71
CA SER A 174 -6.29 6.35 11.48
C SER A 174 -6.47 7.85 11.22
N LYS A 175 -5.40 8.63 11.20
CA LYS A 175 -5.46 10.05 10.92
C LYS A 175 -4.24 10.54 10.12
N ILE A 176 -4.50 11.29 9.05
CA ILE A 176 -3.47 12.00 8.27
C ILE A 176 -3.90 13.46 8.11
N GLU A 177 -2.99 14.38 8.43
CA GLU A 177 -3.09 15.82 8.18
C GLU A 177 -1.89 16.26 7.37
N LEU A 178 -2.12 16.87 6.18
CA LEU A 178 -1.03 17.25 5.28
C LEU A 178 -1.48 18.35 4.30
N ASN A 179 -0.53 18.89 3.52
CA ASN A 179 -0.84 19.81 2.43
C ASN A 179 -1.08 18.99 1.14
N ASP A 180 -0.10 18.23 0.69
CA ASP A 180 -0.14 17.54 -0.60
C ASP A 180 0.04 16.03 -0.46
N ALA A 181 -0.77 15.25 -1.19
CA ALA A 181 -0.64 13.80 -1.24
C ALA A 181 -0.73 13.25 -2.66
N SER A 182 0.16 12.31 -2.99
CA SER A 182 0.08 11.48 -4.17
C SER A 182 -0.07 10.00 -3.79
N PHE A 183 -1.04 9.33 -4.42
CA PHE A 183 -1.26 7.89 -4.26
C PHE A 183 -1.31 7.21 -5.62
N ASP A 184 -0.34 6.36 -5.91
CA ASP A 184 -0.30 5.50 -7.10
C ASP A 184 -0.54 4.04 -6.70
N LEU A 185 -1.68 3.51 -7.10
CA LEU A 185 -2.13 2.18 -6.73
C LEU A 185 -2.28 1.29 -7.95
N SER A 186 -1.58 0.16 -7.96
CA SER A 186 -1.68 -0.82 -9.04
C SER A 186 -1.92 -2.24 -8.51
N GLY A 187 -2.32 -3.15 -9.40
CA GLY A 187 -2.63 -4.54 -9.02
C GLY A 187 -3.95 -4.67 -8.26
N ALA A 188 -3.91 -5.20 -7.05
CA ALA A 188 -5.04 -5.34 -6.14
C ALA A 188 -4.76 -4.63 -4.80
N SER A 189 -4.13 -3.47 -4.87
CA SER A 189 -3.70 -2.69 -3.71
C SER A 189 -4.86 -1.97 -3.02
N ASN A 190 -4.72 -1.69 -1.74
CA ASN A 190 -5.76 -1.06 -0.96
C ASN A 190 -5.22 0.03 -0.03
N VAL A 191 -5.84 1.21 -0.06
CA VAL A 191 -5.62 2.30 0.88
C VAL A 191 -6.89 2.56 1.69
N LYS A 192 -6.74 2.67 3.01
CA LYS A 192 -7.81 3.07 3.91
C LYS A 192 -7.31 4.12 4.90
N ILE A 193 -7.93 5.31 4.87
CA ILE A 193 -7.64 6.40 5.80
C ILE A 193 -8.95 6.78 6.52
N GLU A 194 -8.97 6.70 7.85
CA GLU A 194 -10.20 6.95 8.61
C GLU A 194 -10.50 8.44 8.74
N SER A 195 -9.47 9.28 8.88
CA SER A 195 -9.58 10.74 8.91
C SER A 195 -8.45 11.37 8.11
N LEU A 196 -8.78 11.99 6.98
CA LEU A 196 -7.88 12.66 6.08
C LEU A 196 -8.20 14.14 6.01
N ILE A 197 -7.22 14.98 6.29
CA ILE A 197 -7.29 16.43 6.12
C ILE A 197 -6.14 16.82 5.20
N ALA A 198 -6.45 17.36 4.02
CA ALA A 198 -5.45 17.76 3.05
C ALA A 198 -5.91 18.97 2.25
N ASP A 199 -4.95 19.70 1.65
CA ASP A 199 -5.25 20.71 0.67
C ASP A 199 -5.45 20.05 -0.71
N ASP A 200 -4.44 19.40 -1.27
CA ASP A 200 -4.47 18.78 -2.60
C ASP A 200 -4.16 17.27 -2.51
N ILE A 201 -4.95 16.48 -3.25
CA ILE A 201 -4.73 15.03 -3.38
C ILE A 201 -4.78 14.62 -4.85
N GLU A 202 -3.76 13.87 -5.28
CA GLU A 202 -3.70 13.18 -6.57
C GLU A 202 -3.85 11.66 -6.36
N LEU A 203 -4.79 11.06 -7.08
CA LEU A 203 -5.11 9.63 -7.01
C LEU A 203 -4.97 8.97 -8.38
N SER A 204 -4.00 8.08 -8.54
CA SER A 204 -3.82 7.23 -9.72
C SER A 204 -4.11 5.77 -9.36
N LEU A 205 -5.19 5.20 -9.92
CA LEU A 205 -5.61 3.85 -9.63
C LEU A 205 -5.71 2.98 -10.88
N ALA A 206 -5.03 1.84 -10.87
CA ALA A 206 -5.08 0.85 -11.94
C ALA A 206 -5.33 -0.57 -11.42
N GLY A 207 -5.79 -1.45 -12.30
CA GLY A 207 -6.06 -2.85 -11.97
C GLY A 207 -7.37 -3.04 -11.19
N ALA A 208 -7.29 -3.64 -10.03
CA ALA A 208 -8.43 -3.84 -9.10
C ALA A 208 -8.15 -3.16 -7.75
N SER A 209 -7.50 -2.02 -7.79
CA SER A 209 -7.10 -1.27 -6.59
C SER A 209 -8.26 -0.49 -5.96
N SER A 210 -8.11 -0.16 -4.70
CA SER A 210 -9.14 0.53 -3.92
C SER A 210 -8.54 1.62 -3.04
N PHE A 211 -9.13 2.82 -3.09
CA PHE A 211 -8.83 3.91 -2.18
C PHE A 211 -10.10 4.30 -1.41
N LYS A 212 -10.01 4.38 -0.10
CA LYS A 212 -11.11 4.82 0.76
C LYS A 212 -10.63 5.80 1.81
N ALA A 213 -11.30 6.95 1.90
CA ALA A 213 -11.04 7.95 2.94
C ALA A 213 -12.33 8.59 3.46
N SER A 214 -12.21 9.23 4.63
CA SER A 214 -13.22 10.14 5.19
C SER A 214 -12.52 11.40 5.70
N GLY A 215 -13.18 12.56 5.71
CA GLY A 215 -12.60 13.81 6.23
C GLY A 215 -12.84 15.03 5.35
N SER A 216 -11.80 15.81 5.08
CA SER A 216 -11.89 17.05 4.28
C SER A 216 -10.64 17.20 3.42
N VAL A 217 -10.86 17.47 2.13
CA VAL A 217 -9.81 17.76 1.14
C VAL A 217 -10.27 18.93 0.28
N ASP A 218 -9.41 19.92 0.06
CA ASP A 218 -9.85 21.04 -0.75
C ASP A 218 -9.94 20.63 -2.22
N LYS A 219 -8.93 19.98 -2.77
CA LYS A 219 -8.86 19.60 -4.17
C LYS A 219 -8.50 18.12 -4.37
N ILE A 220 -9.25 17.44 -5.21
CA ILE A 220 -9.04 16.03 -5.58
C ILE A 220 -8.86 15.95 -7.08
N GLU A 221 -7.74 15.39 -7.52
CA GLU A 221 -7.52 14.94 -8.89
C GLU A 221 -7.47 13.42 -8.92
N VAL A 222 -8.24 12.80 -9.83
CA VAL A 222 -8.40 11.34 -9.86
C VAL A 222 -8.30 10.78 -11.26
N ASP A 223 -7.41 9.82 -11.47
CA ASP A 223 -7.33 8.98 -12.65
C ASP A 223 -7.51 7.51 -12.25
N ALA A 224 -8.70 6.97 -12.54
CA ALA A 224 -9.03 5.61 -12.17
C ALA A 224 -9.33 4.74 -13.40
N SER A 225 -8.67 3.60 -13.50
CA SER A 225 -8.78 2.67 -14.61
C SER A 225 -8.94 1.22 -14.16
N GLY A 226 -9.21 0.31 -15.10
CA GLY A 226 -9.41 -1.11 -14.80
C GLY A 226 -10.74 -1.36 -14.08
N ALA A 227 -10.71 -2.06 -12.98
CA ALA A 227 -11.85 -2.31 -12.08
C ALA A 227 -11.62 -1.65 -10.71
N SER A 228 -10.99 -0.49 -10.69
CA SER A 228 -10.61 0.21 -9.46
C SER A 228 -11.79 0.94 -8.80
N LYS A 229 -11.64 1.22 -7.51
CA LYS A 229 -12.66 1.91 -6.73
C LYS A 229 -12.07 3.05 -5.92
N VAL A 230 -12.64 4.26 -6.08
CA VAL A 230 -12.35 5.41 -5.22
C VAL A 230 -13.59 5.75 -4.39
N ASP A 231 -13.50 5.61 -3.06
CA ASP A 231 -14.60 5.85 -2.12
C ASP A 231 -14.26 7.03 -1.20
N MET A 232 -14.60 8.22 -1.66
CA MET A 232 -14.45 9.49 -0.96
C MET A 232 -15.81 10.17 -0.70
N ILE A 233 -16.88 9.39 -0.61
CA ILE A 233 -18.23 9.94 -0.38
C ILE A 233 -18.33 10.65 0.98
N ASN A 234 -17.52 10.24 1.96
CA ASN A 234 -17.44 10.85 3.29
C ASN A 234 -16.30 11.89 3.41
N VAL A 235 -15.70 12.29 2.29
CA VAL A 235 -14.76 13.40 2.22
C VAL A 235 -15.47 14.63 1.69
N SER A 236 -15.44 15.72 2.45
CA SER A 236 -15.95 17.01 1.97
C SER A 236 -14.88 17.70 1.12
N SER A 237 -15.13 17.88 -0.17
CA SER A 237 -14.18 18.56 -1.05
C SER A 237 -14.75 19.84 -1.65
N SER A 238 -13.87 20.79 -2.00
CA SER A 238 -14.24 21.99 -2.77
C SER A 238 -14.27 21.68 -4.27
N LYS A 239 -13.27 20.92 -4.75
CA LYS A 239 -13.14 20.61 -6.17
C LYS A 239 -12.74 19.14 -6.37
N VAL A 240 -13.40 18.50 -7.34
CA VAL A 240 -13.03 17.17 -7.84
C VAL A 240 -12.86 17.24 -9.36
N SER A 241 -11.74 16.70 -9.88
CA SER A 241 -11.47 16.63 -11.32
C SER A 241 -10.74 15.35 -11.71
N GLY A 242 -10.84 14.95 -13.00
CA GLY A 242 -10.06 13.81 -13.53
C GLY A 242 -10.85 12.87 -14.42
N HIS A 243 -10.47 11.59 -14.41
CA HIS A 243 -10.98 10.59 -15.34
C HIS A 243 -11.34 9.28 -14.65
N LEU A 244 -12.44 8.67 -15.07
CA LEU A 244 -12.82 7.31 -14.69
C LEU A 244 -12.99 6.46 -15.96
N SER A 245 -12.25 5.37 -16.06
CA SER A 245 -12.25 4.52 -17.25
C SER A 245 -12.34 3.02 -16.93
N GLY A 246 -12.54 2.17 -17.94
CA GLY A 246 -12.69 0.74 -17.73
C GLY A 246 -14.02 0.39 -17.06
N ALA A 247 -13.98 -0.32 -15.97
CA ALA A 247 -15.11 -0.65 -15.09
C ALA A 247 -14.92 -0.03 -13.69
N SER A 248 -14.28 1.13 -13.61
CA SER A 248 -13.97 1.80 -12.35
C SER A 248 -15.20 2.47 -11.74
N SER A 249 -15.14 2.73 -10.44
CA SER A 249 -16.20 3.39 -9.68
C SER A 249 -15.66 4.50 -8.80
N GLY A 250 -16.19 5.71 -8.96
CA GLY A 250 -15.86 6.86 -8.12
C GLY A 250 -17.07 7.28 -7.26
N TYR A 251 -16.81 7.52 -5.98
CA TYR A 251 -17.80 8.03 -5.02
C TYR A 251 -17.24 9.32 -4.42
N PHE A 252 -17.86 10.45 -4.73
CA PHE A 252 -17.36 11.77 -4.32
C PHE A 252 -18.45 12.63 -3.69
N SER A 253 -18.07 13.41 -2.67
CA SER A 253 -18.87 14.49 -2.12
C SER A 253 -18.16 15.82 -2.36
N PHE A 254 -18.85 16.81 -2.92
CA PHE A 254 -18.28 18.11 -3.25
C PHE A 254 -19.24 19.26 -2.89
N ARG A 255 -18.65 20.41 -2.57
CA ARG A 255 -19.39 21.65 -2.26
C ARG A 255 -19.28 22.70 -3.37
N GLY A 256 -18.18 22.73 -4.11
CA GLY A 256 -17.90 23.66 -5.20
C GLY A 256 -18.18 23.05 -6.56
N SER A 257 -17.22 22.39 -7.17
CA SER A 257 -17.36 21.83 -8.53
C SER A 257 -16.84 20.40 -8.63
N LEU A 258 -17.49 19.60 -9.48
CA LEU A 258 -17.02 18.30 -9.91
C LEU A 258 -16.93 18.26 -11.43
N LYS A 259 -15.73 17.99 -11.96
CA LYS A 259 -15.49 17.84 -13.40
C LYS A 259 -14.80 16.51 -13.69
N LEU A 260 -15.52 15.56 -14.29
CA LEU A 260 -15.00 14.21 -14.58
C LEU A 260 -15.36 13.75 -15.99
N ASP A 261 -14.41 13.11 -16.65
CA ASP A 261 -14.62 12.39 -17.91
C ASP A 261 -14.75 10.89 -17.63
N LEU A 262 -15.89 10.31 -18.02
CA LEU A 262 -16.21 8.91 -17.81
C LEU A 262 -16.18 8.13 -19.13
N SER A 263 -15.50 6.98 -19.15
CA SER A 263 -15.46 6.12 -20.32
C SER A 263 -15.57 4.62 -19.96
N GLY A 264 -15.79 3.79 -20.97
CA GLY A 264 -15.95 2.33 -20.76
C GLY A 264 -17.29 2.00 -20.08
N ALA A 265 -17.24 1.29 -18.98
CA ALA A 265 -18.39 0.93 -18.13
C ALA A 265 -18.23 1.53 -16.72
N SER A 266 -17.58 2.69 -16.61
CA SER A 266 -17.33 3.35 -15.33
C SER A 266 -18.60 3.97 -14.73
N THR A 267 -18.59 4.14 -13.41
CA THR A 267 -19.73 4.72 -12.70
C THR A 267 -19.27 5.78 -11.69
N LEU A 268 -19.89 6.96 -11.80
CA LEU A 268 -19.78 8.01 -10.79
C LEU A 268 -21.01 8.01 -9.88
N TYR A 269 -20.75 7.98 -8.57
CA TYR A 269 -21.73 8.32 -7.53
C TYR A 269 -21.31 9.63 -6.88
N TYR A 270 -22.24 10.58 -6.79
CA TYR A 270 -21.92 11.90 -6.26
C TYR A 270 -22.90 12.39 -5.22
N LEU A 271 -22.40 13.18 -4.27
CA LEU A 271 -23.16 13.97 -3.31
C LEU A 271 -22.73 15.43 -3.45
N GLY A 272 -23.67 16.30 -3.85
CA GLY A 272 -23.41 17.72 -4.11
C GLY A 272 -24.51 18.37 -4.93
N ASP A 273 -24.29 19.63 -5.32
CA ASP A 273 -25.24 20.35 -6.19
C ASP A 273 -25.03 19.96 -7.66
N SER A 274 -26.09 19.47 -8.30
CA SER A 274 -26.06 19.09 -9.72
C SER A 274 -25.81 20.27 -10.68
N SER A 275 -25.99 21.50 -10.24
CA SER A 275 -25.69 22.69 -11.05
C SER A 275 -24.18 22.95 -11.20
N SER A 276 -23.36 22.37 -10.31
CA SER A 276 -21.90 22.46 -10.33
C SER A 276 -21.24 21.18 -10.83
N LEU A 277 -21.98 20.32 -11.52
CA LEU A 277 -21.55 19.06 -12.09
C LEU A 277 -21.26 19.22 -13.58
N ASP A 278 -20.02 19.02 -13.99
CA ASP A 278 -19.55 18.98 -15.39
C ASP A 278 -19.01 17.59 -15.68
N VAL A 279 -19.82 16.72 -16.27
CA VAL A 279 -19.44 15.33 -16.51
C VAL A 279 -19.69 14.94 -17.96
N SER A 280 -18.62 14.55 -18.66
CA SER A 280 -18.74 13.90 -19.96
C SER A 280 -18.79 12.38 -19.80
N THR A 281 -19.62 11.72 -20.60
CA THR A 281 -19.79 10.26 -20.55
C THR A 281 -19.67 9.65 -21.94
N SER A 282 -18.99 8.50 -22.03
CA SER A 282 -18.89 7.70 -23.23
C SER A 282 -18.97 6.19 -22.92
N GLY A 283 -19.30 5.39 -23.93
CA GLY A 283 -19.49 3.95 -23.75
C GLY A 283 -20.73 3.62 -22.90
N GLY A 284 -20.57 2.70 -21.96
CA GLY A 284 -21.63 2.29 -21.01
C GLY A 284 -21.51 2.96 -19.64
N SER A 285 -20.83 4.09 -19.56
CA SER A 285 -20.63 4.81 -18.29
C SER A 285 -21.91 5.44 -17.74
N SER A 286 -21.97 5.66 -16.44
CA SER A 286 -23.17 6.19 -15.78
C SER A 286 -22.85 7.14 -14.64
N VAL A 287 -23.75 8.11 -14.43
CA VAL A 287 -23.69 9.11 -13.35
C VAL A 287 -24.93 8.97 -12.46
N LYS A 288 -24.73 8.84 -11.16
CA LYS A 288 -25.81 8.61 -10.20
C LYS A 288 -25.64 9.51 -8.98
N LYS A 289 -26.72 10.15 -8.57
CA LYS A 289 -26.74 10.86 -7.29
C LYS A 289 -26.75 9.83 -6.15
N TYR A 290 -25.87 10.03 -5.17
CA TYR A 290 -25.83 9.20 -3.98
C TYR A 290 -26.97 9.62 -3.02
N ASN A 291 -27.75 8.64 -2.54
CA ASN A 291 -28.91 8.87 -1.65
C ASN A 291 -28.58 8.52 -0.22
#